data_d967ccdfa89dc98b781eef93f065d594
#
_entry.id   d967ccdfa89dc98b781eef93f065d594
#
_cell.length_a   1.000
_cell.length_b   1.000
_cell.length_c   1.000
_cell.angle_alpha   90.00
_cell.angle_beta   90.00
_cell.angle_gamma   90.00
#
_symmetry.space_group_name_H-M   'P 1'
#
loop_
_entity.id
_entity.type
_entity.pdbx_description
1 polymer ?
#
loop_
_entity_poly.entity_id
_entity_poly.type
_entity_poly.pdbx_seq_one_letter_code
_entity_poly.pdbx_strand_id
1 'polypeptide(L)'
;MPILNERDQAAVRKEFERIAGPVKLVVFSQSLAAPELCQQNEQLVREVAELSDQITVEVLNLAIDHERAEAYGVDQVPAIVVEGARDWGIRFYGVPPGYEFSNLIDSIIVASTGKPGLSDATLASLQALAADVDIKVFSTPT
;
A
#
# COMPACT_ATOMS: atom_id res chain seq x y z
N MET A 1 12.58 -7.91 16.33
CA MET A 1 12.53 -6.50 16.80
C MET A 1 11.53 -5.75 15.95
N PRO A 2 10.54 -5.07 16.55
CA PRO A 2 9.54 -4.33 15.79
C PRO A 2 10.17 -3.17 15.01
N ILE A 3 9.67 -2.90 13.82
CA ILE A 3 10.05 -1.74 13.02
C ILE A 3 9.37 -0.49 13.57
N LEU A 4 8.08 -0.61 13.92
CA LEU A 4 7.29 0.49 14.49
C LEU A 4 7.45 0.53 16.01
N ASN A 5 7.89 1.68 16.53
CA ASN A 5 7.92 1.90 17.97
C ASN A 5 6.49 2.15 18.52
N GLU A 6 6.34 2.10 19.85
CA GLU A 6 5.03 2.25 20.50
C GLU A 6 4.32 3.57 20.19
N ARG A 7 5.09 4.65 20.03
CA ARG A 7 4.56 5.97 19.70
C ARG A 7 3.97 5.98 18.28
N ASP A 8 4.70 5.40 17.34
CA ASP A 8 4.25 5.32 15.95
C ASP A 8 3.04 4.40 15.81
N GLN A 9 3.04 3.26 16.52
CA GLN A 9 1.89 2.35 16.57
C GLN A 9 0.64 3.08 17.11
N ALA A 10 0.78 3.86 18.19
CA ALA A 10 -0.33 4.60 18.76
C ALA A 10 -0.87 5.66 17.78
N ALA A 11 0.03 6.37 17.09
CA ALA A 11 -0.35 7.36 16.08
C ALA A 11 -1.09 6.70 14.90
N VAL A 12 -0.61 5.57 14.41
CA VAL A 12 -1.24 4.83 13.32
C VAL A 12 -2.60 4.29 13.74
N ARG A 13 -2.73 3.72 14.93
CA ARG A 13 -4.04 3.27 15.45
C ARG A 13 -5.07 4.40 15.46
N LYS A 14 -4.64 5.59 15.84
CA LYS A 14 -5.51 6.76 15.84
C LYS A 14 -5.97 7.14 14.42
N GLU A 15 -5.04 7.15 13.46
CA GLU A 15 -5.40 7.39 12.06
C GLU A 15 -6.35 6.31 11.52
N PHE A 16 -6.15 5.05 11.91
CA PHE A 16 -6.98 3.93 11.47
C PHE A 16 -8.41 3.93 12.02
N GLU A 17 -8.73 4.80 12.97
CA GLU A 17 -10.13 5.06 13.36
C GLU A 17 -10.96 5.59 12.17
N ARG A 18 -10.31 6.11 11.15
CA ARG A 18 -10.93 6.62 9.92
C ARG A 18 -11.20 5.54 8.88
N ILE A 19 -10.74 4.30 9.09
CA ILE A 19 -11.00 3.19 8.16
C ILE A 19 -12.50 2.90 8.15
N ALA A 20 -13.08 2.89 6.95
CA ALA A 20 -14.52 2.71 6.77
C ALA A 20 -14.93 1.33 6.21
N GLY A 21 -13.98 0.49 5.86
CA GLY A 21 -14.22 -0.84 5.32
C GLY A 21 -12.97 -1.68 5.21
N PRO A 22 -13.09 -2.95 4.79
CA PRO A 22 -11.94 -3.86 4.70
C PRO A 22 -10.91 -3.38 3.70
N VAL A 23 -9.63 -3.53 4.08
CA VAL A 23 -8.48 -3.25 3.22
C VAL A 23 -7.61 -4.50 3.17
N LYS A 24 -7.15 -4.85 1.98
CA LYS A 24 -6.23 -5.94 1.76
C LYS A 24 -4.90 -5.37 1.27
N LEU A 25 -3.82 -5.73 1.94
CA LEU A 25 -2.46 -5.41 1.53
C LEU A 25 -1.86 -6.67 0.90
N VAL A 26 -1.59 -6.60 -0.40
CA VAL A 26 -0.93 -7.69 -1.12
C VAL A 26 0.55 -7.35 -1.23
N VAL A 27 1.38 -8.18 -0.64
CA VAL A 27 2.84 -7.99 -0.63
C VAL A 27 3.47 -8.95 -1.61
N PHE A 28 4.23 -8.43 -2.56
CA PHE A 28 5.04 -9.23 -3.46
C PHE A 28 6.48 -9.25 -2.98
N SER A 29 7.02 -10.45 -2.84
CA SER A 29 8.40 -10.68 -2.42
C SER A 29 9.07 -11.73 -3.32
N GLN A 30 10.39 -11.85 -3.18
CA GLN A 30 11.17 -12.87 -3.84
C GLN A 30 12.46 -13.12 -3.07
N SER A 31 12.82 -14.39 -2.86
CA SER A 31 14.00 -14.75 -2.07
C SER A 31 15.33 -14.52 -2.80
N LEU A 32 15.30 -14.47 -4.13
CA LEU A 32 16.51 -14.31 -4.95
C LEU A 32 16.85 -12.85 -5.28
N ALA A 33 15.88 -11.96 -5.18
CA ALA A 33 16.06 -10.54 -5.48
C ALA A 33 15.77 -9.70 -4.24
N ALA A 34 16.75 -8.96 -3.77
CA ALA A 34 16.67 -8.08 -2.60
C ALA A 34 16.00 -8.75 -1.37
N PRO A 35 16.48 -9.92 -0.89
CA PRO A 35 15.80 -10.68 0.15
C PRO A 35 15.62 -9.91 1.45
N GLU A 36 16.60 -9.11 1.84
CA GLU A 36 16.53 -8.29 3.05
C GLU A 36 15.45 -7.21 2.97
N LEU A 37 15.35 -6.53 1.83
CA LEU A 37 14.32 -5.52 1.61
C LEU A 37 12.93 -6.14 1.54
N CYS A 38 12.79 -7.31 0.92
CA CYS A 38 11.53 -8.03 0.88
C CYS A 38 11.08 -8.45 2.28
N GLN A 39 12.00 -8.92 3.11
CA GLN A 39 11.73 -9.31 4.48
C GLN A 39 11.33 -8.11 5.35
N GLN A 40 12.05 -7.00 5.23
CA GLN A 40 11.71 -5.76 5.94
C GLN A 40 10.33 -5.24 5.53
N ASN A 41 10.03 -5.26 4.24
CA ASN A 41 8.75 -4.82 3.71
C ASN A 41 7.60 -5.69 4.24
N GLU A 42 7.75 -7.00 4.21
CA GLU A 42 6.76 -7.92 4.74
C GLU A 42 6.53 -7.70 6.24
N GLN A 43 7.61 -7.55 7.01
CA GLN A 43 7.52 -7.28 8.45
C GLN A 43 6.76 -5.98 8.71
N LEU A 44 7.11 -4.89 8.01
CA LEU A 44 6.44 -3.60 8.16
C LEU A 44 4.95 -3.71 7.87
N VAL A 45 4.58 -4.35 6.77
CA VAL A 45 3.17 -4.50 6.38
C VAL A 45 2.39 -5.32 7.40
N ARG A 46 2.98 -6.38 7.94
CA ARG A 46 2.35 -7.19 9.00
C ARG A 46 2.15 -6.38 10.27
N GLU A 47 3.15 -5.61 10.69
CA GLU A 47 3.02 -4.73 11.87
C GLU A 47 1.93 -3.68 11.68
N VAL A 48 1.82 -3.09 10.50
CA VAL A 48 0.75 -2.15 10.16
C VAL A 48 -0.62 -2.83 10.21
N ALA A 49 -0.75 -4.03 9.65
CA ALA A 49 -2.01 -4.76 9.62
C ALA A 49 -2.50 -5.16 11.02
N GLU A 50 -1.60 -5.43 11.96
CA GLU A 50 -1.96 -5.74 13.34
C GLU A 50 -2.60 -4.57 14.09
N LEU A 51 -2.49 -3.36 13.55
CA LEU A 51 -3.04 -2.15 14.17
C LEU A 51 -4.52 -1.93 13.87
N SER A 52 -5.13 -2.75 13.01
CA SER A 52 -6.57 -2.68 12.70
C SER A 52 -7.13 -4.04 12.27
N ASP A 53 -8.28 -4.40 12.81
CA ASP A 53 -9.00 -5.63 12.43
C ASP A 53 -9.55 -5.58 10.99
N GLN A 54 -9.58 -4.41 10.39
CA GLN A 54 -10.07 -4.20 9.02
C GLN A 54 -9.01 -4.52 7.95
N ILE A 55 -7.75 -4.71 8.35
CA ILE A 55 -6.64 -4.90 7.41
C ILE A 55 -6.25 -6.37 7.39
N THR A 56 -6.17 -6.94 6.19
CA THR A 56 -5.64 -8.29 5.94
C THR A 56 -4.39 -8.20 5.06
N VAL A 57 -3.50 -9.18 5.20
CA VAL A 57 -2.26 -9.27 4.42
C VAL A 57 -2.23 -10.58 3.66
N GLU A 58 -1.89 -10.51 2.38
CA GLU A 58 -1.58 -11.66 1.55
C GLU A 58 -0.15 -11.50 1.02
N VAL A 59 0.70 -12.48 1.25
CA VAL A 59 2.08 -12.47 0.75
C VAL A 59 2.19 -13.40 -0.44
N LEU A 60 2.66 -12.87 -1.56
CA LEU A 60 2.85 -13.58 -2.81
C LEU A 60 4.31 -13.52 -3.24
N ASN A 61 4.74 -14.54 -3.97
CA ASN A 61 6.07 -14.60 -4.57
C ASN A 61 5.98 -14.17 -6.03
N LEU A 62 6.80 -13.20 -6.43
CA LEU A 62 6.75 -12.64 -7.78
C LEU A 62 6.96 -13.72 -8.88
N ALA A 63 7.82 -14.69 -8.64
CA ALA A 63 8.13 -15.74 -9.63
C ALA A 63 7.09 -16.88 -9.60
N ILE A 64 6.68 -17.33 -8.41
CA ILE A 64 5.76 -18.45 -8.25
C ILE A 64 4.32 -18.02 -8.59
N ASP A 65 3.92 -16.86 -8.12
CA ASP A 65 2.57 -16.31 -8.30
C ASP A 65 2.52 -15.30 -9.46
N HIS A 66 3.26 -15.57 -10.54
CA HIS A 66 3.43 -14.63 -11.65
C HIS A 66 2.12 -14.21 -12.32
N GLU A 67 1.13 -15.09 -12.39
CA GLU A 67 -0.19 -14.75 -12.94
C GLU A 67 -0.90 -13.67 -12.09
N ARG A 68 -0.77 -13.78 -10.76
CA ARG A 68 -1.30 -12.79 -9.84
C ARG A 68 -0.53 -11.47 -9.94
N ALA A 69 0.78 -11.54 -10.09
CA ALA A 69 1.62 -10.36 -10.29
C ALA A 69 1.26 -9.63 -11.60
N GLU A 70 1.08 -10.35 -12.69
CA GLU A 70 0.62 -9.77 -13.96
C GLU A 70 -0.76 -9.14 -13.83
N ALA A 71 -1.69 -9.79 -13.16
CA ALA A 71 -3.03 -9.25 -12.94
C ALA A 71 -3.02 -7.93 -12.17
N TYR A 72 -2.10 -7.77 -11.22
CA TYR A 72 -1.91 -6.52 -10.48
C TYR A 72 -0.97 -5.52 -11.19
N GLY A 73 -0.34 -5.92 -12.27
CA GLY A 73 0.65 -5.09 -12.96
C GLY A 73 1.95 -4.90 -12.18
N VAL A 74 2.30 -5.85 -11.32
CA VAL A 74 3.51 -5.81 -10.49
C VAL A 74 4.62 -6.60 -11.16
N ASP A 75 5.77 -5.96 -11.39
CA ASP A 75 6.94 -6.52 -12.07
C ASP A 75 8.24 -6.39 -11.26
N GLN A 76 8.17 -5.80 -10.08
CA GLN A 76 9.33 -5.55 -9.20
C GLN A 76 9.00 -5.90 -7.76
N VAL A 77 10.03 -6.22 -6.98
CA VAL A 77 9.93 -6.50 -5.55
C VAL A 77 10.96 -5.64 -4.76
N PRO A 78 10.68 -5.33 -3.49
CA PRO A 78 9.42 -5.55 -2.80
C PRO A 78 8.31 -4.63 -3.33
N ALA A 79 7.08 -5.09 -3.27
CA ALA A 79 5.91 -4.31 -3.68
C ALA A 79 4.74 -4.48 -2.71
N ILE A 80 3.94 -3.44 -2.58
CA ILE A 80 2.70 -3.44 -1.80
C ILE A 80 1.57 -2.96 -2.71
N VAL A 81 0.52 -3.77 -2.81
CA VAL A 81 -0.75 -3.37 -3.43
C VAL A 81 -1.73 -3.02 -2.32
N VAL A 82 -2.31 -1.85 -2.38
CA VAL A 82 -3.36 -1.42 -1.43
C VAL A 82 -4.71 -1.55 -2.11
N GLU A 83 -5.52 -2.48 -1.62
CA GLU A 83 -6.81 -2.83 -2.21
C GLU A 83 -7.92 -2.66 -1.18
N GLY A 84 -8.96 -1.89 -1.53
CA GLY A 84 -10.17 -1.74 -0.73
C GLY A 84 -11.30 -2.62 -1.26
N ALA A 85 -12.49 -2.04 -1.46
CA ALA A 85 -13.60 -2.74 -2.10
C ALA A 85 -13.27 -3.20 -3.52
N ARG A 86 -12.32 -2.54 -4.14
CA ARG A 86 -11.70 -2.91 -5.42
C ARG A 86 -10.24 -2.47 -5.44
N ASP A 87 -9.50 -2.91 -6.46
CA ASP A 87 -8.16 -2.42 -6.74
C ASP A 87 -8.24 -1.03 -7.38
N TRP A 88 -7.85 -0.01 -6.62
CA TRP A 88 -7.85 1.39 -7.07
C TRP A 88 -6.59 1.76 -7.86
N GLY A 89 -5.66 0.84 -8.03
CA GLY A 89 -4.41 1.09 -8.75
C GLY A 89 -3.27 1.61 -7.88
N ILE A 90 -3.37 1.51 -6.57
CA ILE A 90 -2.33 2.02 -5.65
C ILE A 90 -1.24 0.98 -5.47
N ARG A 91 0.01 1.37 -5.75
CA ARG A 91 1.20 0.50 -5.65
C ARG A 91 2.34 1.23 -4.96
N PHE A 92 3.04 0.53 -4.08
CA PHE A 92 4.30 0.97 -3.49
C PHE A 92 5.39 -0.01 -3.87
N TYR A 93 6.52 0.50 -4.34
CA TYR A 93 7.71 -0.30 -4.66
C TYR A 93 8.84 0.11 -3.72
N GLY A 94 9.57 -0.87 -3.21
CA GLY A 94 10.55 -0.67 -2.15
C GLY A 94 9.91 -0.71 -0.77
N VAL A 95 10.72 -0.50 0.27
CA VAL A 95 10.24 -0.37 1.64
C VAL A 95 9.87 1.09 1.87
N PRO A 96 8.63 1.44 2.27
CA PRO A 96 8.22 2.83 2.41
C PRO A 96 8.71 3.45 3.73
N PRO A 97 9.85 4.17 3.75
CA PRO A 97 10.35 4.85 4.94
C PRO A 97 9.86 6.30 5.02
N GLY A 98 9.93 6.88 6.21
CA GLY A 98 9.71 8.30 6.43
C GLY A 98 8.37 8.82 5.91
N TYR A 99 8.39 9.77 5.01
CA TYR A 99 7.19 10.39 4.42
C TYR A 99 6.37 9.41 3.58
N GLU A 100 7.02 8.42 2.94
CA GLU A 100 6.30 7.37 2.20
C GLU A 100 5.47 6.50 3.12
N PHE A 101 5.91 6.28 4.35
CA PHE A 101 5.13 5.55 5.34
C PHE A 101 3.80 6.25 5.63
N SER A 102 3.82 7.58 5.78
CA SER A 102 2.58 8.36 5.93
C SER A 102 1.66 8.22 4.72
N ASN A 103 2.24 8.20 3.52
CA ASN A 103 1.47 7.97 2.29
C ASN A 103 0.85 6.58 2.24
N LEU A 104 1.54 5.56 2.75
CA LEU A 104 0.99 4.21 2.88
C LEU A 104 -0.24 4.21 3.81
N ILE A 105 -0.14 4.84 4.98
CA ILE A 105 -1.25 4.95 5.93
C ILE A 105 -2.44 5.69 5.31
N ASP A 106 -2.20 6.84 4.67
CA ASP A 106 -3.24 7.60 3.98
C ASP A 106 -3.89 6.79 2.84
N SER A 107 -3.10 6.05 2.09
CA SER A 107 -3.58 5.19 1.01
C SER A 107 -4.50 4.08 1.51
N ILE A 108 -4.19 3.49 2.66
CA ILE A 108 -5.04 2.48 3.32
C ILE A 108 -6.40 3.09 3.66
N ILE A 109 -6.41 4.28 4.25
CA ILE A 109 -7.64 4.98 4.63
C ILE A 109 -8.47 5.34 3.38
N VAL A 110 -7.84 5.91 2.36
CA VAL A 110 -8.50 6.28 1.10
C VAL A 110 -9.06 5.04 0.40
N ALA A 111 -8.30 3.94 0.35
CA ALA A 111 -8.78 2.68 -0.23
C ALA A 111 -10.00 2.14 0.52
N SER A 112 -10.05 2.31 1.84
CA SER A 112 -11.18 1.86 2.67
C SER A 112 -12.44 2.67 2.45
N THR A 113 -12.31 3.98 2.22
CA THR A 113 -13.44 4.89 2.06
C THR A 113 -13.88 5.05 0.60
N GLY A 114 -12.98 4.86 -0.35
CA GLY A 114 -13.19 5.20 -1.75
C GLY A 114 -13.32 6.71 -2.01
N LYS A 115 -12.95 7.55 -1.03
CA LYS A 115 -13.08 9.02 -1.10
C LYS A 115 -11.71 9.66 -1.03
N PRO A 116 -11.20 10.23 -2.13
CA PRO A 116 -9.85 10.77 -2.18
C PRO A 116 -9.68 12.15 -1.51
N GLY A 117 -10.75 12.76 -1.01
CA GLY A 117 -10.67 14.08 -0.37
C GLY A 117 -10.37 15.23 -1.32
N LEU A 118 -10.63 15.05 -2.61
CA LEU A 118 -10.43 16.08 -3.63
C LEU A 118 -11.68 16.98 -3.76
N SER A 119 -11.48 18.21 -4.26
CA SER A 119 -12.59 19.11 -4.54
C SER A 119 -13.50 18.58 -5.66
N ASP A 120 -14.75 18.99 -5.67
CA ASP A 120 -15.71 18.61 -6.71
C ASP A 120 -15.23 19.02 -8.10
N ALA A 121 -14.60 20.19 -8.22
CA ALA A 121 -14.03 20.66 -9.48
C ALA A 121 -12.90 19.73 -9.98
N THR A 122 -12.03 19.29 -9.09
CA THR A 122 -10.95 18.34 -9.42
C THR A 122 -11.52 17.00 -9.82
N LEU A 123 -12.50 16.48 -9.09
CA LEU A 123 -13.17 15.21 -9.42
C LEU A 123 -13.83 15.27 -10.79
N ALA A 124 -14.51 16.37 -11.12
CA ALA A 124 -15.12 16.56 -12.42
C ALA A 124 -14.09 16.58 -13.55
N SER A 125 -12.93 17.24 -13.32
CA SER A 125 -11.84 17.24 -14.29
C SER A 125 -11.25 15.84 -14.51
N LEU A 126 -11.11 15.05 -13.45
CA LEU A 126 -10.62 13.68 -13.53
C LEU A 126 -11.60 12.77 -14.28
N GLN A 127 -12.90 12.94 -14.07
CA GLN A 127 -13.94 12.18 -14.78
C GLN A 127 -13.96 12.48 -16.29
N ALA A 128 -13.48 13.65 -16.70
CA ALA A 128 -13.40 14.04 -18.10
C ALA A 128 -12.17 13.47 -18.84
N LEU A 129 -11.27 12.75 -18.15
CA LEU A 129 -10.13 12.12 -18.78
C LEU A 129 -10.58 11.06 -19.79
N ALA A 130 -9.99 11.11 -20.99
CA ALA A 130 -10.35 10.22 -22.09
C ALA A 130 -9.61 8.88 -22.07
N ALA A 131 -8.57 8.74 -21.26
CA ALA A 131 -7.73 7.54 -21.19
C ALA A 131 -7.23 7.33 -19.76
N ASP A 132 -6.82 6.10 -19.47
CA ASP A 132 -6.16 5.77 -18.21
C ASP A 132 -4.85 6.53 -18.07
N VAL A 133 -4.53 6.93 -16.85
CA VAL A 133 -3.30 7.66 -16.52
C VAL A 133 -2.53 6.87 -15.48
N ASP A 134 -1.25 6.63 -15.76
CA ASP A 134 -0.30 5.99 -14.84
C ASP A 134 0.61 7.08 -14.25
N ILE A 135 0.55 7.26 -12.94
CA ILE A 135 1.35 8.25 -12.22
C ILE A 135 2.44 7.52 -11.44
N LYS A 136 3.70 7.83 -11.75
CA LYS A 136 4.88 7.27 -11.06
C LYS A 136 5.61 8.35 -10.29
N VAL A 137 5.68 8.17 -8.98
CA VAL A 137 6.40 9.09 -8.09
C VAL A 137 7.68 8.40 -7.62
N PHE A 138 8.82 9.03 -7.88
CA PHE A 138 10.12 8.54 -7.44
C PHE A 138 10.60 9.37 -6.26
N SER A 139 10.98 8.71 -5.19
CA SER A 139 11.50 9.37 -4.00
C SER A 139 12.76 8.68 -3.49
N THR A 140 13.55 9.41 -2.71
CA THR A 140 14.73 8.88 -2.03
C THR A 140 14.45 8.78 -0.53
N PRO A 141 14.95 7.73 0.16
CA PRO A 141 14.75 7.55 1.59
C PRO A 141 15.68 8.46 2.39
N THR A 142 15.39 9.73 2.44
CA THR A 142 16.17 10.71 3.22
C THR A 142 15.31 11.40 4.26
#